data_0b7afb0929f249c92ce6b6b3c765904c
#
_entry.id   0b7afb0929f249c92ce6b6b3c765904c
#
_cell.length_a   1.000
_cell.length_b   1.000
_cell.length_c   1.000
_cell.angle_alpha   90.00
_cell.angle_beta   90.00
_cell.angle_gamma   90.00
#
_symmetry.space_group_name_H-M   'P 1'
#
loop_
_entity.id
_entity.type
_entity.pdbx_description
1 polymer ?
#
loop_
_entity_poly.entity_id
_entity_poly.type
_entity_poly.pdbx_seq_one_letter_code
_entity_poly.pdbx_strand_id
1 'polypeptide(L)'
;MSSFLAESLARVKPSATMAVTDMARQLRAAGRDVIGLGAGEPDFDTPENIKQAAIDAIARGETKYTAVTGIDELKQAICDKFKRDNNLDYEPAQVFVAPGGKPVIYDAMMATLNPGDEVVIPAPFWVSYPDIVNLAGGTPVAVETRAEDGFKLQPQDLEAAITPKTKWFIFNSPSNPSGAAYSAEELKKLTDVLLKHPHVWILTDDMYEHLVYDNFVFATPAQVEPQLCALPRAL
;
A
#
# COMPACT_ATOMS: atom_id res chain seq x y z
N MET A 1 37.88 7.73 -1.27
CA MET A 1 37.51 6.52 -0.50
C MET A 1 36.13 6.09 -1.01
N SER A 2 36.00 4.85 -1.49
CA SER A 2 34.68 4.32 -1.83
C SER A 2 33.83 4.27 -0.57
N SER A 3 32.60 4.77 -0.64
CA SER A 3 31.64 4.66 0.47
C SER A 3 31.41 3.18 0.77
N PHE A 4 31.42 2.79 2.05
CA PHE A 4 31.00 1.45 2.47
C PHE A 4 29.52 1.20 2.18
N LEU A 5 28.73 2.25 2.16
CA LEU A 5 27.28 2.19 1.90
C LEU A 5 27.00 2.11 0.39
N ALA A 6 25.97 1.35 0.04
CA ALA A 6 25.51 1.24 -1.33
C ALA A 6 25.03 2.61 -1.86
N GLU A 7 25.30 2.88 -3.14
CA GLU A 7 24.86 4.12 -3.81
C GLU A 7 23.34 4.29 -3.84
N SER A 8 22.59 3.17 -3.80
CA SER A 8 21.12 3.19 -3.73
C SER A 8 20.60 3.93 -2.51
N LEU A 9 21.32 3.91 -1.38
CA LEU A 9 20.90 4.64 -0.17
C LEU A 9 20.95 6.16 -0.33
N ALA A 10 21.72 6.69 -1.28
CA ALA A 10 21.72 8.11 -1.58
C ALA A 10 20.43 8.59 -2.29
N ARG A 11 19.60 7.65 -2.78
CA ARG A 11 18.34 7.95 -3.47
C ARG A 11 17.18 8.23 -2.50
N VAL A 12 17.33 7.87 -1.22
CA VAL A 12 16.28 8.02 -0.21
C VAL A 12 16.70 8.98 0.89
N LYS A 13 15.72 9.63 1.51
CA LYS A 13 15.95 10.58 2.61
C LYS A 13 15.51 9.96 3.93
N PRO A 14 16.06 10.41 5.07
CA PRO A 14 15.54 10.03 6.38
C PRO A 14 14.04 10.36 6.48
N SER A 15 13.27 9.46 7.11
CA SER A 15 11.83 9.62 7.26
C SER A 15 11.49 10.87 8.09
N ALA A 16 10.77 11.81 7.49
CA ALA A 16 10.27 13.00 8.18
C ALA A 16 9.31 12.63 9.32
N THR A 17 8.49 11.60 9.15
CA THR A 17 7.56 11.10 10.19
C THR A 17 8.32 10.62 11.43
N MET A 18 9.40 9.85 11.23
CA MET A 18 10.24 9.40 12.35
C MET A 18 10.91 10.57 13.06
N ALA A 19 11.43 11.55 12.31
CA ALA A 19 12.08 12.73 12.90
C ALA A 19 11.10 13.55 13.76
N VAL A 20 9.86 13.75 13.31
CA VAL A 20 8.81 14.45 14.06
C VAL A 20 8.42 13.65 15.32
N THR A 21 8.25 12.34 15.21
CA THR A 21 7.92 11.46 16.34
C THR A 21 9.02 11.47 17.40
N ASP A 22 10.29 11.39 16.99
CA ASP A 22 11.44 11.46 17.89
C ASP A 22 11.55 12.81 18.58
N MET A 23 11.30 13.91 17.86
CA MET A 23 11.28 15.26 18.44
C MET A 23 10.17 15.40 19.48
N ALA A 24 8.96 14.92 19.21
CA ALA A 24 7.86 14.93 20.16
C ALA A 24 8.19 14.15 21.43
N ARG A 25 8.83 12.97 21.29
CA ARG A 25 9.30 12.16 22.41
C ARG A 25 10.36 12.88 23.26
N GLN A 26 11.34 13.52 22.63
CA GLN A 26 12.38 14.30 23.33
C GLN A 26 11.78 15.49 24.09
N LEU A 27 10.84 16.21 23.49
CA LEU A 27 10.17 17.33 24.15
C LEU A 27 9.34 16.90 25.36
N ARG A 28 8.62 15.77 25.27
CA ARG A 28 7.91 15.18 26.41
C ARG A 28 8.87 14.77 27.53
N ALA A 29 10.00 14.13 27.20
CA ALA A 29 11.02 13.76 28.15
C ALA A 29 11.66 14.97 28.85
N ALA A 30 11.67 16.14 28.17
CA ALA A 30 12.10 17.42 28.75
C ALA A 30 10.98 18.14 29.57
N GLY A 31 9.85 17.47 29.86
CA GLY A 31 8.76 17.99 30.68
C GLY A 31 7.79 18.93 29.95
N ARG A 32 7.86 19.01 28.61
CA ARG A 32 6.90 19.82 27.85
C ARG A 32 5.61 19.03 27.58
N ASP A 33 4.47 19.71 27.68
CA ASP A 33 3.19 19.15 27.25
C ASP A 33 3.12 19.21 25.70
N VAL A 34 3.21 18.04 25.07
CA VAL A 34 3.22 17.91 23.60
C VAL A 34 2.19 16.88 23.17
N ILE A 35 1.24 17.30 22.35
CA ILE A 35 0.31 16.40 21.66
C ILE A 35 0.98 15.91 20.39
N GLY A 36 1.24 14.59 20.31
CA GLY A 36 1.88 13.97 19.16
C GLY A 36 0.84 13.48 18.14
N LEU A 37 0.86 14.05 16.94
CA LEU A 37 0.04 13.63 15.80
C LEU A 37 0.89 13.10 14.62
N GLY A 38 2.15 12.73 14.90
CA GLY A 38 3.12 12.34 13.88
C GLY A 38 3.06 10.85 13.50
N ALA A 39 2.60 9.98 14.40
CA ALA A 39 2.41 8.55 14.13
C ALA A 39 0.91 8.23 14.15
N GLY A 40 0.44 7.55 13.12
CA GLY A 40 -0.92 7.03 13.05
C GLY A 40 -0.92 5.56 13.48
N GLU A 41 -1.47 5.29 14.67
CA GLU A 41 -1.72 3.94 15.16
C GLU A 41 -3.07 3.92 15.90
N PRO A 42 -3.79 2.78 15.92
CA PRO A 42 -4.99 2.65 16.71
C PRO A 42 -4.68 2.84 18.19
N ASP A 43 -5.58 3.52 18.91
CA ASP A 43 -5.50 3.69 20.38
C ASP A 43 -6.07 2.49 21.15
N PHE A 44 -6.70 1.55 20.45
CA PHE A 44 -7.15 0.27 20.99
C PHE A 44 -6.04 -0.78 20.92
N ASP A 45 -5.93 -1.57 21.97
CA ASP A 45 -5.09 -2.78 21.93
C ASP A 45 -5.60 -3.79 20.90
N THR A 46 -4.69 -4.68 20.49
CA THR A 46 -5.09 -5.87 19.71
C THR A 46 -6.21 -6.62 20.42
N PRO A 47 -7.29 -6.99 19.72
CA PRO A 47 -8.43 -7.70 20.32
C PRO A 47 -8.00 -8.97 21.07
N GLU A 48 -8.68 -9.25 22.20
CA GLU A 48 -8.28 -10.30 23.12
C GLU A 48 -8.26 -11.68 22.48
N ASN A 49 -9.24 -11.97 21.62
CA ASN A 49 -9.29 -13.22 20.87
C ASN A 49 -8.08 -13.43 19.95
N ILE A 50 -7.53 -12.36 19.37
CA ILE A 50 -6.33 -12.40 18.51
C ILE A 50 -5.09 -12.63 19.38
N LYS A 51 -4.96 -11.90 20.49
CA LYS A 51 -3.86 -12.10 21.46
C LYS A 51 -3.84 -13.53 21.98
N GLN A 52 -5.00 -14.06 22.37
CA GLN A 52 -5.10 -15.43 22.90
C GLN A 52 -4.74 -16.47 21.83
N ALA A 53 -5.18 -16.28 20.58
CA ALA A 53 -4.80 -17.18 19.48
C ALA A 53 -3.29 -17.24 19.27
N ALA A 54 -2.60 -16.10 19.37
CA ALA A 54 -1.13 -16.06 19.28
C ALA A 54 -0.46 -16.77 20.46
N ILE A 55 -0.94 -16.56 21.69
CA ILE A 55 -0.44 -17.26 22.90
C ILE A 55 -0.59 -18.76 22.75
N ASP A 56 -1.76 -19.22 22.32
CA ASP A 56 -2.06 -20.63 22.13
C ASP A 56 -1.18 -21.25 21.05
N ALA A 57 -0.92 -20.55 19.94
CA ALA A 57 -0.02 -20.98 18.89
C ALA A 57 1.42 -21.19 19.41
N ILE A 58 1.91 -20.23 20.20
CA ILE A 58 3.23 -20.36 20.84
C ILE A 58 3.24 -21.57 21.81
N ALA A 59 2.19 -21.74 22.62
CA ALA A 59 2.07 -22.85 23.58
C ALA A 59 2.01 -24.22 22.87
N ARG A 60 1.42 -24.31 21.68
CA ARG A 60 1.42 -25.51 20.84
C ARG A 60 2.77 -25.77 20.14
N GLY A 61 3.73 -24.85 20.25
CA GLY A 61 5.04 -25.00 19.62
C GLY A 61 5.10 -24.62 18.15
N GLU A 62 4.16 -23.79 17.67
CA GLU A 62 4.15 -23.25 16.31
C GLU A 62 5.23 -22.16 16.14
N THR A 63 6.48 -22.55 16.38
CA THR A 63 7.65 -21.65 16.42
C THR A 63 8.76 -22.12 15.46
N LYS A 64 8.40 -22.86 14.42
CA LYS A 64 9.32 -23.40 13.42
C LYS A 64 9.17 -22.65 12.09
N TYR A 65 10.05 -22.93 11.15
CA TYR A 65 9.93 -22.41 9.79
C TYR A 65 8.59 -22.80 9.16
N THR A 66 7.98 -21.84 8.51
CA THR A 66 6.78 -22.04 7.69
C THR A 66 7.16 -22.12 6.21
N ALA A 67 6.19 -22.37 5.35
CA ALA A 67 6.36 -22.12 3.91
C ALA A 67 6.74 -20.65 3.66
N VAL A 68 7.53 -20.40 2.63
CA VAL A 68 8.04 -19.04 2.29
C VAL A 68 6.88 -18.07 2.02
N THR A 69 5.80 -18.55 1.43
CA THR A 69 4.62 -17.75 1.07
C THR A 69 3.58 -17.64 2.19
N GLY A 70 3.84 -18.18 3.37
CA GLY A 70 2.91 -18.24 4.50
C GLY A 70 2.26 -19.60 4.68
N ILE A 71 1.62 -19.80 5.83
CA ILE A 71 0.89 -21.05 6.13
C ILE A 71 -0.40 -21.14 5.32
N ASP A 72 -0.79 -22.35 4.95
CA ASP A 72 -1.94 -22.55 4.05
C ASP A 72 -3.27 -22.11 4.68
N GLU A 73 -3.41 -22.29 5.99
CA GLU A 73 -4.59 -21.83 6.74
C GLU A 73 -4.78 -20.32 6.64
N LEU A 74 -3.69 -19.54 6.74
CA LEU A 74 -3.78 -18.07 6.61
C LEU A 74 -4.07 -17.67 5.17
N LYS A 75 -3.44 -18.32 4.20
CA LYS A 75 -3.71 -18.04 2.78
C LYS A 75 -5.16 -18.33 2.41
N GLN A 76 -5.71 -19.46 2.91
CA GLN A 76 -7.13 -19.78 2.71
C GLN A 76 -8.03 -18.74 3.38
N ALA A 77 -7.75 -18.33 4.63
CA ALA A 77 -8.52 -17.31 5.32
C ALA A 77 -8.50 -15.95 4.58
N ILE A 78 -7.39 -15.62 3.92
CA ILE A 78 -7.29 -14.43 3.06
C ILE A 78 -8.20 -14.57 1.82
N CYS A 79 -8.19 -15.72 1.15
CA CYS A 79 -9.09 -15.98 0.02
C CYS A 79 -10.57 -15.88 0.44
N ASP A 80 -10.92 -16.48 1.58
CA ASP A 80 -12.27 -16.45 2.14
C ASP A 80 -12.69 -15.01 2.49
N LYS A 81 -11.76 -14.18 2.99
CA LYS A 81 -11.98 -12.75 3.25
C LYS A 81 -12.27 -12.00 1.95
N PHE A 82 -11.44 -12.17 0.92
CA PHE A 82 -11.66 -11.52 -0.36
C PHE A 82 -13.00 -11.91 -0.99
N LYS A 83 -13.40 -13.18 -0.85
CA LYS A 83 -14.71 -13.63 -1.32
C LYS A 83 -15.85 -12.98 -0.54
N ARG A 84 -15.76 -13.00 0.79
CA ARG A 84 -16.81 -12.49 1.69
C ARG A 84 -16.98 -10.98 1.58
N ASP A 85 -15.87 -10.22 1.60
CA ASP A 85 -15.91 -8.76 1.75
C ASP A 85 -15.88 -8.03 0.41
N ASN A 86 -15.17 -8.59 -0.58
CA ASN A 86 -14.93 -7.92 -1.85
C ASN A 86 -15.54 -8.65 -3.06
N ASN A 87 -16.17 -9.82 -2.85
CA ASN A 87 -16.68 -10.69 -3.91
C ASN A 87 -15.63 -11.03 -4.99
N LEU A 88 -14.36 -11.19 -4.56
CA LEU A 88 -13.24 -11.59 -5.40
C LEU A 88 -12.85 -13.04 -5.11
N ASP A 89 -12.67 -13.83 -6.16
CA ASP A 89 -12.23 -15.22 -6.06
C ASP A 89 -10.72 -15.29 -6.33
N TYR A 90 -9.97 -15.72 -5.30
CA TYR A 90 -8.54 -15.98 -5.38
C TYR A 90 -8.23 -17.40 -4.91
N GLU A 91 -7.18 -17.97 -5.47
CA GLU A 91 -6.63 -19.25 -5.05
C GLU A 91 -5.47 -19.03 -4.05
N PRO A 92 -5.24 -19.92 -3.08
CA PRO A 92 -4.12 -19.80 -2.15
C PRO A 92 -2.74 -19.65 -2.81
N ALA A 93 -2.58 -20.16 -4.03
CA ALA A 93 -1.36 -20.01 -4.83
C ALA A 93 -1.11 -18.55 -5.28
N GLN A 94 -2.15 -17.72 -5.29
CA GLN A 94 -2.06 -16.30 -5.61
C GLN A 94 -1.81 -15.42 -4.38
N VAL A 95 -1.73 -16.03 -3.20
CA VAL A 95 -1.55 -15.33 -1.93
C VAL A 95 -0.14 -15.54 -1.40
N PHE A 96 0.46 -14.45 -0.99
CA PHE A 96 1.77 -14.42 -0.38
C PHE A 96 1.70 -13.51 0.88
N VAL A 97 2.27 -14.01 1.98
CA VAL A 97 2.24 -13.34 3.29
C VAL A 97 3.61 -12.80 3.63
N ALA A 98 3.66 -11.54 4.08
CA ALA A 98 4.87 -10.89 4.54
C ALA A 98 4.66 -10.23 5.92
N PRO A 99 5.73 -9.88 6.65
CA PRO A 99 5.63 -9.23 7.96
C PRO A 99 5.23 -7.74 7.83
N GLY A 100 4.03 -7.49 7.33
CA GLY A 100 3.44 -6.16 7.11
C GLY A 100 3.41 -5.73 5.65
N GLY A 101 2.65 -4.66 5.34
CA GLY A 101 2.46 -4.18 3.96
C GLY A 101 3.71 -3.58 3.31
N LYS A 102 4.59 -2.93 4.11
CA LYS A 102 5.80 -2.31 3.57
C LYS A 102 6.74 -3.32 2.88
N PRO A 103 7.07 -4.49 3.45
CA PRO A 103 7.80 -5.53 2.74
C PRO A 103 7.12 -6.00 1.45
N VAL A 104 5.80 -6.14 1.43
CA VAL A 104 5.04 -6.53 0.22
C VAL A 104 5.31 -5.55 -0.92
N ILE A 105 5.17 -4.25 -0.66
CA ILE A 105 5.39 -3.20 -1.65
C ILE A 105 6.87 -3.17 -2.08
N TYR A 106 7.78 -3.26 -1.11
CA TYR A 106 9.21 -3.28 -1.38
C TYR A 106 9.61 -4.46 -2.29
N ASP A 107 9.16 -5.65 -1.97
CA ASP A 107 9.48 -6.86 -2.73
C ASP A 107 8.88 -6.81 -4.14
N ALA A 108 7.65 -6.31 -4.29
CA ALA A 108 7.03 -6.11 -5.60
C ALA A 108 7.85 -5.14 -6.47
N MET A 109 8.27 -4.01 -5.92
CA MET A 109 9.07 -3.02 -6.67
C MET A 109 10.47 -3.55 -6.97
N MET A 110 11.14 -4.19 -6.00
CA MET A 110 12.48 -4.78 -6.19
C MET A 110 12.49 -5.91 -7.21
N ALA A 111 11.43 -6.70 -7.27
CA ALA A 111 11.33 -7.82 -8.20
C ALA A 111 11.01 -7.39 -9.65
N THR A 112 10.46 -6.18 -9.83
CA THR A 112 9.88 -5.81 -11.13
C THR A 112 10.44 -4.55 -11.76
N LEU A 113 11.00 -3.60 -10.99
CA LEU A 113 11.48 -2.33 -11.52
C LEU A 113 12.91 -2.44 -12.07
N ASN A 114 13.12 -1.81 -13.22
CA ASN A 114 14.43 -1.54 -13.80
C ASN A 114 14.69 -0.02 -13.86
N PRO A 115 15.95 0.41 -13.99
CA PRO A 115 16.25 1.81 -14.23
C PRO A 115 15.50 2.36 -15.45
N GLY A 116 14.75 3.44 -15.25
CA GLY A 116 13.94 4.07 -16.29
C GLY A 116 12.46 3.68 -16.25
N ASP A 117 12.06 2.64 -15.50
CA ASP A 117 10.65 2.34 -15.27
C ASP A 117 10.01 3.41 -14.36
N GLU A 118 8.80 3.80 -14.66
CA GLU A 118 8.04 4.81 -13.94
C GLU A 118 6.93 4.18 -13.10
N VAL A 119 6.68 4.79 -11.93
CA VAL A 119 5.60 4.39 -11.03
C VAL A 119 4.74 5.62 -10.74
N VAL A 120 3.51 5.62 -11.20
CA VAL A 120 2.54 6.71 -10.98
C VAL A 120 1.95 6.59 -9.57
N ILE A 121 1.96 7.69 -8.81
CA ILE A 121 1.51 7.74 -7.42
C ILE A 121 0.71 9.03 -7.19
N PRO A 122 -0.59 8.96 -6.87
CA PRO A 122 -1.38 10.14 -6.50
C PRO A 122 -0.86 10.79 -5.22
N ALA A 123 -0.65 12.10 -5.24
CA ALA A 123 -0.22 12.89 -4.08
C ALA A 123 -1.41 13.69 -3.49
N PRO A 124 -1.51 13.84 -2.15
CA PRO A 124 -0.55 13.40 -1.15
C PRO A 124 -0.59 11.89 -0.94
N PHE A 125 0.55 11.30 -0.61
CA PHE A 125 0.73 9.86 -0.48
C PHE A 125 1.50 9.48 0.79
N TRP A 126 1.44 8.22 1.18
CA TRP A 126 2.30 7.69 2.22
C TRP A 126 3.77 7.82 1.83
N VAL A 127 4.55 8.42 2.72
CA VAL A 127 5.95 8.82 2.47
C VAL A 127 6.85 7.67 1.99
N SER A 128 6.49 6.42 2.27
CA SER A 128 7.32 5.28 1.87
C SER A 128 7.19 4.88 0.40
N TYR A 129 6.10 5.23 -0.30
CA TYR A 129 5.94 4.81 -1.70
C TYR A 129 7.06 5.32 -2.60
N PRO A 130 7.34 6.63 -2.68
CA PRO A 130 8.40 7.12 -3.55
C PRO A 130 9.78 6.64 -3.12
N ASP A 131 10.04 6.48 -1.81
CA ASP A 131 11.31 5.99 -1.31
C ASP A 131 11.56 4.53 -1.72
N ILE A 132 10.54 3.68 -1.65
CA ILE A 132 10.64 2.28 -2.10
C ILE A 132 10.92 2.23 -3.61
N VAL A 133 10.21 3.02 -4.41
CA VAL A 133 10.41 3.08 -5.87
C VAL A 133 11.84 3.55 -6.20
N ASN A 134 12.31 4.62 -5.55
CA ASN A 134 13.67 5.13 -5.73
C ASN A 134 14.72 4.09 -5.33
N LEU A 135 14.52 3.40 -4.21
CA LEU A 135 15.44 2.37 -3.73
C LEU A 135 15.54 1.20 -4.72
N ALA A 136 14.40 0.81 -5.30
CA ALA A 136 14.32 -0.21 -6.34
C ALA A 136 14.91 0.23 -7.70
N GLY A 137 15.25 1.51 -7.86
CA GLY A 137 15.85 2.05 -9.08
C GLY A 137 14.85 2.59 -10.11
N GLY A 138 13.55 2.57 -9.80
CA GLY A 138 12.50 3.21 -10.59
C GLY A 138 12.41 4.71 -10.37
N THR A 139 11.50 5.35 -11.09
CA THR A 139 11.22 6.78 -11.01
C THR A 139 9.79 6.99 -10.52
N PRO A 140 9.57 7.55 -9.31
CA PRO A 140 8.23 7.90 -8.86
C PRO A 140 7.71 9.11 -9.64
N VAL A 141 6.51 8.98 -10.22
CA VAL A 141 5.78 10.06 -10.90
C VAL A 141 4.63 10.48 -10.00
N ALA A 142 4.84 11.53 -9.22
CA ALA A 142 3.81 12.07 -8.34
C ALA A 142 2.78 12.84 -9.17
N VAL A 143 1.49 12.50 -9.00
CA VAL A 143 0.38 13.23 -9.61
C VAL A 143 -0.34 14.00 -8.52
N GLU A 144 -0.23 15.31 -8.55
CA GLU A 144 -0.86 16.16 -7.55
C GLU A 144 -2.39 16.11 -7.66
N THR A 145 -3.06 15.94 -6.53
CA THR A 145 -4.51 16.07 -6.41
C THR A 145 -4.87 17.35 -5.67
N ARG A 146 -6.06 17.86 -5.91
CA ARG A 146 -6.50 19.15 -5.40
C ARG A 146 -7.47 19.01 -4.23
N ALA A 147 -7.40 19.97 -3.30
CA ALA A 147 -8.33 20.02 -2.17
C ALA A 147 -9.79 20.19 -2.62
N GLU A 148 -10.00 20.98 -3.68
CA GLU A 148 -11.32 21.19 -4.29
C GLU A 148 -11.94 19.90 -4.88
N ASP A 149 -11.10 18.94 -5.28
CA ASP A 149 -11.50 17.60 -5.74
C ASP A 149 -11.49 16.57 -4.58
N GLY A 150 -11.40 17.02 -3.33
CA GLY A 150 -11.33 16.16 -2.15
C GLY A 150 -10.05 15.30 -2.08
N PHE A 151 -8.94 15.80 -2.64
CA PHE A 151 -7.68 15.06 -2.78
C PHE A 151 -7.83 13.74 -3.54
N LYS A 152 -8.71 13.71 -4.54
CA LYS A 152 -8.94 12.55 -5.41
C LYS A 152 -8.33 12.75 -6.78
N LEU A 153 -7.59 11.75 -7.26
CA LEU A 153 -7.03 11.73 -8.61
C LEU A 153 -8.16 11.78 -9.64
N GLN A 154 -8.06 12.67 -10.60
CA GLN A 154 -9.00 12.77 -11.69
C GLN A 154 -8.56 11.89 -12.88
N PRO A 155 -9.49 11.31 -13.65
CA PRO A 155 -9.17 10.44 -14.79
C PRO A 155 -8.25 11.08 -15.82
N GLN A 156 -8.43 12.37 -16.13
CA GLN A 156 -7.61 13.11 -17.07
C GLN A 156 -6.16 13.29 -16.58
N ASP A 157 -5.97 13.44 -15.25
CA ASP A 157 -4.66 13.60 -14.66
C ASP A 157 -3.91 12.25 -14.65
N LEU A 158 -4.63 11.14 -14.41
CA LEU A 158 -4.08 9.79 -14.55
C LEU A 158 -3.67 9.52 -16.01
N GLU A 159 -4.54 9.79 -16.97
CA GLU A 159 -4.26 9.61 -18.41
C GLU A 159 -3.01 10.39 -18.84
N ALA A 160 -2.89 11.63 -18.38
CA ALA A 160 -1.75 12.49 -18.70
C ALA A 160 -0.43 12.03 -18.06
N ALA A 161 -0.48 11.33 -16.92
CA ALA A 161 0.68 10.85 -16.20
C ALA A 161 1.24 9.52 -16.75
N ILE A 162 0.43 8.74 -17.46
CA ILE A 162 0.84 7.45 -17.99
C ILE A 162 1.68 7.66 -19.25
N THR A 163 2.86 7.02 -19.28
CA THR A 163 3.78 6.99 -20.42
C THR A 163 4.07 5.54 -20.82
N PRO A 164 4.73 5.31 -21.96
CA PRO A 164 5.23 3.96 -22.32
C PRO A 164 6.22 3.36 -21.30
N LYS A 165 6.78 4.17 -20.38
CA LYS A 165 7.68 3.74 -19.31
C LYS A 165 6.95 3.43 -18.02
N THR A 166 5.68 3.80 -17.90
CA THR A 166 4.88 3.57 -16.69
C THR A 166 4.68 2.07 -16.52
N LYS A 167 5.21 1.52 -15.44
CA LYS A 167 5.09 0.09 -15.13
C LYS A 167 4.07 -0.19 -14.06
N TRP A 168 3.97 0.70 -13.06
CA TRP A 168 3.04 0.57 -11.95
C TRP A 168 2.22 1.84 -11.73
N PHE A 169 1.00 1.64 -11.31
CA PHE A 169 0.16 2.63 -10.67
C PHE A 169 -0.08 2.17 -9.23
N ILE A 170 0.39 2.93 -8.24
CA ILE A 170 0.13 2.68 -6.82
C ILE A 170 -1.09 3.48 -6.41
N PHE A 171 -2.09 2.81 -5.89
CA PHE A 171 -3.36 3.39 -5.48
C PHE A 171 -3.68 3.01 -4.04
N ASN A 172 -4.00 4.02 -3.19
CA ASN A 172 -4.35 3.81 -1.80
C ASN A 172 -5.69 4.50 -1.50
N SER A 173 -6.71 3.70 -1.13
CA SER A 173 -8.04 4.18 -0.78
C SER A 173 -8.68 3.26 0.26
N PRO A 174 -9.16 3.81 1.40
CA PRO A 174 -8.95 5.18 1.87
C PRO A 174 -7.48 5.55 2.00
N SER A 175 -7.14 6.81 1.70
CA SER A 175 -5.75 7.26 1.51
C SER A 175 -5.08 7.72 2.80
N ASN A 176 -3.82 7.36 2.96
CA ASN A 176 -2.90 8.00 3.90
C ASN A 176 -2.04 9.04 3.12
N PRO A 177 -2.06 10.34 3.44
CA PRO A 177 -2.59 10.93 4.69
C PRO A 177 -3.95 11.61 4.57
N SER A 178 -4.57 11.73 3.38
CA SER A 178 -5.72 12.61 3.16
C SER A 178 -7.03 12.08 3.75
N GLY A 179 -7.16 10.77 3.96
CA GLY A 179 -8.43 10.10 4.31
C GLY A 179 -9.42 10.04 3.16
N ALA A 180 -9.04 10.51 1.96
CA ALA A 180 -9.89 10.45 0.77
C ALA A 180 -10.22 9.01 0.40
N ALA A 181 -11.49 8.71 0.17
CA ALA A 181 -11.97 7.40 -0.23
C ALA A 181 -12.78 7.53 -1.53
N TYR A 182 -12.57 6.61 -2.44
CA TYR A 182 -13.22 6.63 -3.76
C TYR A 182 -14.44 5.73 -3.76
N SER A 183 -15.56 6.23 -4.27
CA SER A 183 -16.74 5.42 -4.54
C SER A 183 -16.50 4.48 -5.72
N ALA A 184 -17.33 3.45 -5.87
CA ALA A 184 -17.26 2.53 -7.01
C ALA A 184 -17.37 3.26 -8.37
N GLU A 185 -18.18 4.33 -8.44
CA GLU A 185 -18.32 5.14 -9.65
C GLU A 185 -17.06 5.94 -9.98
N GLU A 186 -16.40 6.50 -8.96
CA GLU A 186 -15.13 7.22 -9.12
C GLU A 186 -14.03 6.26 -9.54
N LEU A 187 -13.95 5.07 -8.90
CA LEU A 187 -13.02 4.01 -9.29
C LEU A 187 -13.24 3.56 -10.74
N LYS A 188 -14.52 3.40 -11.16
CA LYS A 188 -14.83 3.01 -12.54
C LYS A 188 -14.21 3.96 -13.57
N LYS A 189 -14.24 5.25 -13.31
CA LYS A 189 -13.61 6.25 -14.21
C LYS A 189 -12.10 6.10 -14.30
N LEU A 190 -11.44 5.76 -13.19
CA LEU A 190 -9.98 5.51 -13.19
C LEU A 190 -9.65 4.18 -13.86
N THR A 191 -10.45 3.13 -13.60
CA THR A 191 -10.23 1.83 -14.24
C THR A 191 -10.48 1.85 -15.74
N ASP A 192 -11.40 2.70 -16.22
CA ASP A 192 -11.62 2.93 -17.66
C ASP A 192 -10.38 3.55 -18.36
N VAL A 193 -9.62 4.38 -17.64
CA VAL A 193 -8.33 4.86 -18.12
C VAL A 193 -7.33 3.70 -18.15
N LEU A 194 -7.20 2.95 -17.06
CA LEU A 194 -6.22 1.86 -16.94
C LEU A 194 -6.44 0.73 -17.95
N LEU A 195 -7.67 0.46 -18.36
CA LEU A 195 -7.98 -0.51 -19.43
C LEU A 195 -7.37 -0.15 -20.78
N LYS A 196 -7.15 1.15 -21.06
CA LYS A 196 -6.49 1.61 -22.28
C LYS A 196 -4.97 1.41 -22.23
N HIS A 197 -4.42 1.18 -21.06
CA HIS A 197 -2.99 1.04 -20.79
C HIS A 197 -2.64 -0.34 -20.20
N PRO A 198 -2.81 -1.44 -20.95
CA PRO A 198 -2.65 -2.81 -20.45
C PRO A 198 -1.24 -3.15 -19.97
N HIS A 199 -0.25 -2.32 -20.28
CA HIS A 199 1.13 -2.45 -19.80
C HIS A 199 1.33 -1.97 -18.37
N VAL A 200 0.37 -1.22 -17.79
CA VAL A 200 0.45 -0.67 -16.44
C VAL A 200 -0.11 -1.65 -15.43
N TRP A 201 0.72 -2.10 -14.50
CA TRP A 201 0.28 -2.89 -13.36
C TRP A 201 -0.32 -2.00 -12.27
N ILE A 202 -1.28 -2.53 -11.53
CA ILE A 202 -1.97 -1.80 -10.48
C ILE A 202 -1.65 -2.46 -9.16
N LEU A 203 -1.10 -1.67 -8.23
CA LEU A 203 -0.96 -2.05 -6.83
C LEU A 203 -2.00 -1.26 -6.03
N THR A 204 -2.96 -1.96 -5.43
CA THR A 204 -3.91 -1.35 -4.51
C THR A 204 -3.48 -1.61 -3.08
N ASP A 205 -3.38 -0.53 -2.30
CA ASP A 205 -3.15 -0.60 -0.86
C ASP A 205 -4.47 -0.29 -0.15
N ASP A 206 -5.19 -1.36 0.17
CA ASP A 206 -6.53 -1.32 0.75
C ASP A 206 -6.47 -1.42 2.29
N MET A 207 -5.36 -1.01 2.90
CA MET A 207 -5.08 -1.14 4.34
C MET A 207 -6.23 -0.61 5.22
N TYR A 208 -6.94 0.42 4.76
CA TYR A 208 -7.98 1.09 5.51
C TYR A 208 -9.40 0.74 5.06
N GLU A 209 -9.62 -0.37 4.37
CA GLU A 209 -10.93 -0.75 3.83
C GLU A 209 -12.06 -0.79 4.87
N HIS A 210 -11.72 -1.11 6.13
CA HIS A 210 -12.67 -1.15 7.25
C HIS A 210 -12.74 0.15 8.06
N LEU A 211 -11.89 1.14 7.76
CA LEU A 211 -11.89 2.45 8.43
C LEU A 211 -12.68 3.46 7.60
N VAL A 212 -13.97 3.20 7.47
CA VAL A 212 -14.93 4.02 6.72
C VAL A 212 -16.06 4.48 7.64
N TYR A 213 -16.62 5.65 7.34
CA TYR A 213 -17.61 6.34 8.17
C TYR A 213 -18.83 6.73 7.33
N ASP A 214 -19.89 7.16 7.97
CA ASP A 214 -21.10 7.75 7.35
C ASP A 214 -21.74 6.86 6.28
N ASN A 215 -21.78 5.54 6.51
CA ASN A 215 -22.29 4.53 5.58
C ASN A 215 -21.56 4.48 4.23
N PHE A 216 -20.32 4.96 4.17
CA PHE A 216 -19.50 4.80 2.97
C PHE A 216 -19.28 3.31 2.68
N VAL A 217 -19.48 2.92 1.43
CA VAL A 217 -19.25 1.55 0.98
C VAL A 217 -17.91 1.50 0.26
N PHE A 218 -16.97 0.77 0.87
CA PHE A 218 -15.66 0.54 0.27
C PHE A 218 -15.76 -0.27 -1.02
N ALA A 219 -14.92 0.05 -1.99
CA ALA A 219 -14.71 -0.72 -3.20
C ALA A 219 -13.22 -0.70 -3.59
N THR A 220 -12.74 -1.79 -4.19
CA THR A 220 -11.39 -1.87 -4.75
C THR A 220 -11.43 -1.93 -6.28
N PRO A 221 -10.40 -1.49 -7.00
CA PRO A 221 -10.36 -1.54 -8.47
C PRO A 221 -10.67 -2.91 -9.07
N ALA A 222 -10.16 -3.99 -8.48
CA ALA A 222 -10.43 -5.35 -8.94
C ALA A 222 -11.91 -5.75 -8.85
N GLN A 223 -12.63 -5.26 -7.85
CA GLN A 223 -14.07 -5.49 -7.67
C GLN A 223 -14.89 -4.70 -8.67
N VAL A 224 -14.49 -3.46 -8.95
CA VAL A 224 -15.21 -2.55 -9.86
C VAL A 224 -14.97 -2.95 -11.32
N GLU A 225 -13.78 -3.40 -11.66
CA GLU A 225 -13.39 -3.76 -13.03
C GLU A 225 -12.58 -5.08 -13.05
N PRO A 226 -13.26 -6.23 -13.03
CA PRO A 226 -12.61 -7.55 -13.03
C PRO A 226 -11.71 -7.80 -14.24
N GLN A 227 -11.92 -7.12 -15.37
CA GLN A 227 -11.06 -7.26 -16.55
C GLN A 227 -9.61 -6.87 -16.26
N LEU A 228 -9.37 -5.98 -15.30
CA LEU A 228 -8.00 -5.62 -14.90
C LEU A 228 -7.20 -6.80 -14.34
N CYS A 229 -7.87 -7.80 -13.73
CA CYS A 229 -7.23 -9.02 -13.24
C CYS A 229 -6.96 -10.03 -14.37
N ALA A 230 -7.70 -9.94 -15.47
CA ALA A 230 -7.63 -10.87 -16.60
C ALA A 230 -6.71 -10.38 -17.75
N LEU A 231 -6.19 -9.16 -17.67
CA LEU A 231 -5.31 -8.63 -18.71
C LEU A 231 -4.03 -9.47 -18.79
N PRO A 232 -3.64 -9.93 -20.00
CA PRO A 232 -2.37 -10.62 -20.18
C PRO A 232 -1.24 -9.59 -20.00
N ARG A 233 -0.79 -9.45 -18.77
CA ARG A 233 0.38 -8.65 -18.45
C ARG A 233 1.56 -9.59 -18.57
N ALA A 234 2.43 -9.37 -19.56
CA ALA A 234 3.63 -10.14 -19.69
C ALA A 234 4.45 -10.01 -18.39
N LEU A 235 4.69 -11.12 -17.72
CA LEU A 235 5.66 -11.25 -16.65
C LEU A 235 7.06 -11.24 -17.26
#